data_cb354e77ff524411d60d94a42474e93c
#
_entry.id   cb354e77ff524411d60d94a42474e93c
#
_cell.length_a   1.000
_cell.length_b   1.000
_cell.length_c   1.000
_cell.angle_alpha   90.00
_cell.angle_beta   90.00
_cell.angle_gamma   90.00
#
_symmetry.space_group_name_H-M   'P 1'
#
loop_
_entity.id
_entity.type
_entity.pdbx_description
1 polymer ?
#
loop_
_entity_poly.entity_id
_entity_poly.type
_entity_poly.pdbx_seq_one_letter_code
_entity_poly.pdbx_strand_id
1 'polypeptide(L)' 'MEFEKLQMIIAEVLGKDSEQIYAKARLVEELGVDSLEVFQIIMGMEDTFDVILEEEAVYQVKTVQDLCNLVMIPV' A
#
# COMPACT_ATOMS: atom_id res chain seq x y z
N MET A 1 12.67 4.22 -5.77
CA MET A 1 11.54 3.87 -6.63
C MET A 1 10.30 3.70 -5.78
N GLU A 2 9.17 4.04 -6.32
CA GLU A 2 7.91 4.07 -5.58
C GLU A 2 7.52 2.73 -4.99
N PHE A 3 7.72 1.66 -5.77
CA PHE A 3 7.37 0.33 -5.29
C PHE A 3 8.17 -0.07 -4.06
N GLU A 4 9.45 0.20 -4.05
CA GLU A 4 10.31 -0.13 -2.91
C GLU A 4 9.90 0.64 -1.66
N LYS A 5 9.56 1.91 -1.82
CA LYS A 5 9.08 2.72 -0.70
C LYS A 5 7.77 2.18 -0.17
N LEU A 6 6.88 1.76 -1.07
CA LEU A 6 5.61 1.17 -0.66
C LEU A 6 5.83 -0.15 0.06
N GLN A 7 6.75 -0.99 -0.42
CA GLN A 7 7.09 -2.23 0.27
C GLN A 7 7.51 -1.96 1.71
N MET A 8 8.34 -0.94 1.91
CA MET A 8 8.82 -0.62 3.25
C MET A 8 7.69 -0.13 4.15
N ILE A 9 6.78 0.68 3.61
CA ILE A 9 5.63 1.17 4.36
C ILE A 9 4.76 0.00 4.83
N ILE A 10 4.43 -0.89 3.91
CA ILE A 10 3.57 -2.04 4.23
C ILE A 10 4.27 -2.97 5.21
N ALA A 11 5.54 -3.25 4.99
CA ALA A 11 6.31 -4.13 5.87
C ALA A 11 6.35 -3.58 7.28
N GLU A 12 6.54 -2.28 7.42
CA GLU A 12 6.59 -1.64 8.73
C GLU A 12 5.23 -1.71 9.45
N VAL A 13 4.15 -1.42 8.72
CA VAL A 13 2.81 -1.47 9.31
C VAL A 13 2.46 -2.88 9.76
N LEU A 14 2.81 -3.89 8.96
CA LEU A 14 2.44 -5.26 9.25
C LEU A 14 3.46 -6.03 10.11
N GLY A 15 4.63 -5.44 10.36
CA GLY A 15 5.68 -6.12 11.09
C GLY A 15 6.27 -7.28 10.32
N LYS A 16 6.35 -7.18 9.00
CA LYS A 16 6.88 -8.22 8.13
C LYS A 16 8.13 -7.72 7.42
N ASP A 17 8.88 -8.64 6.82
CA ASP A 17 10.02 -8.28 5.98
C ASP A 17 9.53 -7.74 4.64
N SER A 18 10.22 -6.74 4.10
CA SER A 18 9.83 -6.17 2.81
C SER A 18 9.86 -7.20 1.68
N GLU A 19 10.69 -8.24 1.82
CA GLU A 19 10.75 -9.31 0.83
C GLU A 19 9.44 -10.09 0.71
N GLN A 20 8.62 -10.07 1.75
CA GLN A 20 7.32 -10.74 1.75
C GLN A 20 6.25 -9.91 1.04
N ILE A 21 6.55 -8.67 0.71
CA ILE A 21 5.61 -7.75 0.07
C ILE A 21 5.93 -7.69 -1.41
N TYR A 22 5.18 -8.42 -2.21
CA TYR A 22 5.40 -8.45 -3.66
C TYR A 22 4.16 -7.93 -4.40
N ALA A 23 4.35 -7.57 -5.67
CA ALA A 23 3.34 -6.81 -6.42
C ALA A 23 1.97 -7.51 -6.47
N LYS A 24 1.96 -8.80 -6.66
CA LYS A 24 0.71 -9.56 -6.79
C LYS A 24 0.14 -10.04 -5.46
N ALA A 25 0.82 -9.74 -4.35
CA ALA A 25 0.33 -10.15 -3.03
C ALA A 25 -1.01 -9.49 -2.75
N ARG A 26 -1.96 -10.29 -2.31
CA ARG A 26 -3.29 -9.79 -1.96
C ARG A 26 -3.28 -9.28 -0.53
N LEU A 27 -3.70 -8.05 -0.36
CA LEU A 27 -3.59 -7.38 0.94
C LEU A 27 -4.33 -8.10 2.05
N VAL A 28 -5.59 -8.45 1.81
CA VAL A 28 -6.39 -9.11 2.84
C VAL A 28 -6.13 -10.61 2.87
N GLU A 29 -6.16 -11.26 1.72
CA GLU A 29 -6.12 -12.71 1.64
C GLU A 29 -4.75 -13.31 1.95
N GLU A 30 -3.68 -12.64 1.53
CA GLU A 30 -2.32 -13.16 1.74
C GLU A 30 -1.59 -12.46 2.87
N LEU A 31 -1.74 -11.15 2.99
CA LEU A 31 -1.00 -10.38 3.98
C LEU A 31 -1.79 -10.15 5.27
N GLY A 32 -3.08 -10.47 5.26
CA GLY A 32 -3.91 -10.34 6.45
C GLY A 32 -4.15 -8.92 6.90
N VAL A 33 -4.18 -7.98 5.96
CA VAL A 33 -4.38 -6.56 6.26
C VAL A 33 -5.82 -6.32 6.65
N ASP A 34 -6.03 -5.67 7.81
CA ASP A 34 -7.38 -5.27 8.21
C ASP A 34 -7.61 -3.79 7.86
N SER A 35 -8.82 -3.29 8.16
CA SER A 35 -9.19 -1.93 7.78
C SER A 35 -8.34 -0.88 8.46
N LEU A 36 -7.95 -1.10 9.70
CA LEU A 36 -7.09 -0.16 10.42
C LEU A 36 -5.70 -0.11 9.78
N GLU A 37 -5.18 -1.28 9.42
CA GLU A 37 -3.86 -1.36 8.78
C GLU A 37 -3.88 -0.72 7.40
N VAL A 38 -4.98 -0.86 6.66
CA VAL A 38 -5.13 -0.18 5.38
C VAL A 38 -5.00 1.34 5.56
N PHE A 39 -5.67 1.91 6.56
CA PHE A 39 -5.57 3.33 6.83
C PHE A 39 -4.14 3.73 7.21
N GLN A 40 -3.45 2.92 7.99
CA GLN A 40 -2.08 3.20 8.36
C GLN A 40 -1.15 3.19 7.14
N ILE A 41 -1.36 2.24 6.23
CA ILE A 41 -0.60 2.17 4.99
C ILE A 41 -0.87 3.41 4.13
N ILE A 42 -2.14 3.77 4.00
CA ILE A 42 -2.52 4.94 3.21
C ILE A 42 -1.93 6.22 3.78
N MET A 43 -1.96 6.39 5.08
CA MET A 43 -1.35 7.56 5.71
C MET A 43 0.15 7.62 5.44
N GLY A 44 0.82 6.47 5.52
CA GLY A 44 2.25 6.40 5.20
C GLY A 44 2.51 6.76 3.74
N MET A 45 1.65 6.30 2.83
CA MET A 45 1.79 6.62 1.41
C MET A 45 1.59 8.11 1.15
N GLU A 46 0.56 8.69 1.76
CA GLU A 46 0.30 10.12 1.57
C GLU A 46 1.46 10.96 2.06
N ASP A 47 2.04 10.57 3.19
CA ASP A 47 3.17 11.29 3.77
C ASP A 47 4.45 11.11 2.95
N THR A 48 4.73 9.88 2.53
CA THR A 48 5.95 9.55 1.80
C THR A 48 5.95 10.11 0.39
N PHE A 49 4.81 10.03 -0.30
CA PHE A 49 4.70 10.44 -1.71
C PHE A 49 4.11 11.83 -1.88
N ASP A 50 3.72 12.46 -0.79
CA ASP A 50 3.11 13.80 -0.79
C ASP A 50 1.90 13.86 -1.72
N VAL A 51 0.98 12.93 -1.55
CA VAL A 51 -0.25 12.84 -2.33
C VAL A 51 -1.45 12.71 -1.41
N ILE A 52 -2.64 12.98 -1.96
CA ILE A 52 -3.89 12.76 -1.26
C ILE A 52 -4.63 11.65 -2.01
N LEU A 53 -4.96 10.58 -1.29
CA LEU A 53 -5.63 9.42 -1.88
C LEU A 53 -7.10 9.44 -1.52
N GLU A 54 -7.96 9.29 -2.53
CA GLU A 54 -9.40 9.27 -2.32
C GLU A 54 -9.84 7.94 -1.72
N GLU A 55 -10.78 8.01 -0.80
CA GLU A 55 -11.29 6.86 -0.09
C GLU A 55 -11.87 5.81 -1.06
N GLU A 56 -12.59 6.27 -2.08
CA GLU A 56 -13.17 5.37 -3.07
C GLU A 56 -12.12 4.57 -3.81
N ALA A 57 -11.00 5.20 -4.16
CA ALA A 57 -9.90 4.51 -4.84
C ALA A 57 -9.29 3.46 -3.92
N VAL A 58 -9.16 3.79 -2.64
CA VAL A 58 -8.58 2.88 -1.65
C VAL A 58 -9.42 1.61 -1.50
N TYR A 59 -10.73 1.73 -1.50
CA TYR A 59 -11.62 0.58 -1.34
C TYR A 59 -11.55 -0.39 -2.52
N GLN A 60 -11.06 0.04 -3.66
CA GLN A 60 -10.98 -0.80 -4.85
C GLN A 60 -9.68 -1.59 -4.94
N VAL A 61 -8.69 -1.27 -4.10
CA VAL A 61 -7.41 -1.96 -4.17
C VAL A 61 -7.51 -3.34 -3.54
N LYS A 62 -6.86 -4.31 -4.17
CA LYS A 62 -6.82 -5.68 -3.68
C LYS A 62 -5.40 -6.18 -3.51
N THR A 63 -4.46 -5.67 -4.29
CA THR A 63 -3.07 -6.11 -4.27
C THR A 63 -2.14 -4.95 -3.97
N VAL A 64 -0.88 -5.30 -3.69
CA VAL A 64 0.18 -4.30 -3.50
C VAL A 64 0.34 -3.46 -4.77
N GLN A 65 0.25 -4.10 -5.94
CA GLN A 65 0.37 -3.39 -7.22
C GLN A 65 -0.74 -2.35 -7.37
N ASP A 66 -1.95 -2.67 -6.93
CA ASP A 66 -3.06 -1.72 -6.98
C ASP A 66 -2.76 -0.48 -6.15
N LEU A 67 -2.18 -0.65 -4.97
CA LEU A 67 -1.75 0.48 -4.14
C LEU A 67 -0.67 1.29 -4.84
N CYS A 68 0.30 0.62 -5.44
CA CYS A 68 1.38 1.29 -6.16
C CYS A 68 0.82 2.14 -7.30
N ASN A 69 -0.18 1.61 -8.01
CA ASN A 69 -0.79 2.33 -9.13
C ASN A 69 -1.44 3.64 -8.71
N LEU A 70 -1.89 3.74 -7.45
CA LEU A 70 -2.51 4.97 -6.97
C LEU A 70 -1.52 6.14 -6.95
N VAL A 71 -0.24 5.87 -6.70
CA VAL A 71 0.77 6.93 -6.61
C VAL A 71 1.56 7.11 -7.90
N MET A 72 1.41 6.20 -8.85
CA MET A 72 2.13 6.24 -10.12
C MET A 72 1.28 6.77 -11.27
N ILE A 73 0.06 7.20 -11.02
CA ILE A 73 -0.81 7.71 -12.08
C ILE A 73 -0.22 9.03 -12.60
N PRO A 74 0.08 9.12 -13.88
CA PRO A 74 0.59 10.39 -14.43
C PRO A 74 -0.48 11.46 -14.40
N VAL A 75 -0.06 12.65 -14.06
CA VAL A 75 -0.95 13.79 -13.98
C VAL A 75 -1.14 14.38 -15.37
#